data_7d16152f11a68abb170c9af598468839
#
_entry.id   7d16152f11a68abb170c9af598468839
#
_cell.length_a   1.000
_cell.length_b   1.000
_cell.length_c   1.000
_cell.angle_alpha   90.00
_cell.angle_beta   90.00
_cell.angle_gamma   90.00
#
_symmetry.space_group_name_H-M   'P 1'
#
loop_
_entity.id
_entity.type
_entity.pdbx_description
1 polymer ?
#
loop_
_entity_poly.entity_id
_entity_poly.type
_entity_poly.pdbx_seq_one_letter_code
_entity_poly.pdbx_strand_id
1 'polypeptide(L)'
;MCLFTAMLFSCEGNLKEVKQMEKEFLQPQSKVYDLNLFYTDSGEVRANLRSPEMLDFSNRDFPYREFPQGLELDFFEKDSSKNTVFSDYAIQYLETGLIDLRQNVKIITADSTILEAPQLYWDQKQEWLFTDYKYTLVLPDGARNKGEGFDSDQKFNTFNSRSNTGIQYIQD
;
A
#
# COMPACT_ATOMS: atom_id res chain seq x y z
N MET A 1 45.25 52.81 -19.16
CA MET A 1 45.33 51.54 -18.47
C MET A 1 44.27 51.57 -17.38
N CYS A 2 43.00 51.34 -17.74
CA CYS A 2 41.85 51.23 -16.82
C CYS A 2 40.67 50.65 -17.60
N LEU A 3 40.65 49.34 -17.85
CA LEU A 3 39.49 48.70 -18.48
C LEU A 3 39.51 47.19 -18.17
N PHE A 4 39.40 46.76 -16.88
CA PHE A 4 39.33 45.31 -16.57
C PHE A 4 38.65 45.04 -15.24
N THR A 5 37.59 45.79 -14.87
CA THR A 5 36.92 45.56 -13.57
C THR A 5 35.37 45.55 -13.67
N ALA A 6 34.80 44.95 -14.74
CA ALA A 6 33.32 44.96 -14.91
C ALA A 6 32.77 43.59 -15.34
N MET A 7 33.24 42.47 -14.75
CA MET A 7 32.70 41.14 -15.05
C MET A 7 32.54 40.27 -13.79
N LEU A 8 31.94 40.74 -12.72
CA LEU A 8 31.63 39.90 -11.54
C LEU A 8 30.20 40.07 -10.98
N PHE A 9 29.25 40.52 -11.79
CA PHE A 9 27.87 40.57 -11.36
C PHE A 9 26.98 39.75 -12.31
N SER A 10 27.02 38.44 -12.19
CA SER A 10 26.00 37.61 -12.81
C SER A 10 26.03 36.20 -12.24
N CYS A 11 25.39 36.01 -11.10
CA CYS A 11 24.95 34.68 -10.61
C CYS A 11 24.08 34.73 -9.34
N GLU A 12 23.15 35.68 -9.19
CA GLU A 12 22.21 35.65 -8.07
C GLU A 12 20.74 35.32 -8.47
N GLY A 13 20.45 35.14 -9.76
CA GLY A 13 19.08 35.04 -10.25
C GLY A 13 18.40 33.67 -10.06
N ASN A 14 19.12 32.55 -10.07
CA ASN A 14 18.51 31.23 -10.26
C ASN A 14 18.23 30.40 -8.99
N LEU A 15 18.85 30.73 -7.86
CA LEU A 15 18.69 29.92 -6.63
C LEU A 15 17.28 29.94 -6.04
N LYS A 16 16.56 31.04 -6.19
CA LYS A 16 15.16 31.13 -5.72
C LYS A 16 14.21 30.35 -6.62
N GLU A 17 14.39 30.46 -7.94
CA GLU A 17 13.58 29.72 -8.92
C GLU A 17 13.81 28.21 -8.82
N VAL A 18 15.09 27.79 -8.70
CA VAL A 18 15.45 26.37 -8.50
C VAL A 18 14.83 25.85 -7.19
N LYS A 19 14.92 26.58 -6.09
CA LYS A 19 14.27 26.17 -4.82
C LYS A 19 12.74 26.14 -4.90
N GLN A 20 12.16 27.01 -5.70
CA GLN A 20 10.70 27.04 -5.89
C GLN A 20 10.26 25.86 -6.77
N MET A 21 10.96 25.55 -7.85
CA MET A 21 10.75 24.35 -8.68
C MET A 21 10.93 23.06 -7.88
N GLU A 22 11.97 22.98 -7.05
CA GLU A 22 12.21 21.84 -6.17
C GLU A 22 11.08 21.67 -5.15
N LYS A 23 10.57 22.76 -4.60
CA LYS A 23 9.45 22.76 -3.66
C LYS A 23 8.13 22.37 -4.32
N GLU A 24 7.87 22.82 -5.55
CA GLU A 24 6.72 22.40 -6.36
C GLU A 24 6.84 20.93 -6.78
N PHE A 25 8.03 20.49 -7.14
CA PHE A 25 8.31 19.10 -7.46
C PHE A 25 8.07 18.17 -6.25
N LEU A 26 8.27 18.64 -5.01
CA LEU A 26 8.01 17.86 -3.79
C LEU A 26 6.52 17.75 -3.42
N GLN A 27 5.63 18.55 -3.99
CA GLN A 27 4.20 18.46 -3.72
C GLN A 27 3.53 17.32 -4.51
N PRO A 28 2.45 16.71 -4.00
CA PRO A 28 1.64 15.81 -4.78
C PRO A 28 1.01 16.56 -5.98
N GLN A 29 0.87 15.87 -7.10
CA GLN A 29 0.16 16.38 -8.28
C GLN A 29 -1.31 16.68 -7.99
N SER A 30 -1.93 15.84 -7.16
CA SER A 30 -3.30 16.04 -6.67
C SER A 30 -3.51 15.47 -5.27
N LYS A 31 -4.51 16.00 -4.58
CA LYS A 31 -5.01 15.51 -3.30
C LYS A 31 -6.49 15.20 -3.44
N VAL A 32 -6.91 14.06 -2.98
CA VAL A 32 -8.30 13.63 -2.96
C VAL A 32 -8.68 13.35 -1.51
N TYR A 33 -9.80 13.93 -1.08
CA TYR A 33 -10.37 13.69 0.25
C TYR A 33 -11.64 12.86 0.13
N ASP A 34 -11.91 12.06 1.16
CA ASP A 34 -13.09 11.18 1.24
C ASP A 34 -13.22 10.28 -0.02
N LEU A 35 -12.10 9.68 -0.42
CA LEU A 35 -12.05 8.80 -1.58
C LEU A 35 -12.97 7.61 -1.39
N ASN A 36 -13.83 7.38 -2.39
CA ASN A 36 -14.63 6.16 -2.53
C ASN A 36 -14.62 5.74 -4.00
N LEU A 37 -13.76 4.80 -4.35
CA LEU A 37 -13.49 4.38 -5.72
C LEU A 37 -13.94 2.95 -5.93
N PHE A 38 -14.84 2.74 -6.91
CA PHE A 38 -15.25 1.43 -7.37
C PHE A 38 -14.49 1.04 -8.63
N TYR A 39 -13.88 -0.13 -8.58
CA TYR A 39 -13.33 -0.78 -9.76
C TYR A 39 -14.33 -1.81 -10.27
N THR A 40 -14.67 -1.70 -11.56
CA THR A 40 -15.60 -2.60 -12.23
C THR A 40 -14.92 -3.35 -13.37
N ASP A 41 -15.21 -4.63 -13.49
CA ASP A 41 -14.82 -5.45 -14.63
C ASP A 41 -16.06 -6.16 -15.18
N SER A 42 -16.24 -6.07 -16.50
CA SER A 42 -17.38 -6.71 -17.20
C SER A 42 -18.77 -6.32 -16.62
N GLY A 43 -18.88 -5.10 -16.06
CA GLY A 43 -20.12 -4.58 -15.47
C GLY A 43 -20.36 -5.00 -14.02
N GLU A 44 -19.47 -5.76 -13.42
CA GLU A 44 -19.53 -6.16 -12.01
C GLU A 44 -18.49 -5.39 -11.17
N VAL A 45 -18.87 -4.99 -9.95
CA VAL A 45 -17.94 -4.38 -9.00
C VAL A 45 -16.96 -5.46 -8.52
N ARG A 46 -15.66 -5.23 -8.72
CA ARG A 46 -14.58 -6.13 -8.31
C ARG A 46 -13.83 -5.65 -7.09
N ALA A 47 -13.76 -4.33 -6.90
CA ALA A 47 -13.17 -3.76 -5.70
C ALA A 47 -13.81 -2.42 -5.34
N ASN A 48 -13.74 -2.08 -4.06
CA ASN A 48 -14.09 -0.77 -3.55
C ASN A 48 -13.00 -0.28 -2.61
N LEU A 49 -12.33 0.80 -3.00
CA LEU A 49 -11.29 1.46 -2.23
C LEU A 49 -11.86 2.69 -1.55
N ARG A 50 -11.72 2.77 -0.23
CA ARG A 50 -12.07 3.92 0.60
C ARG A 50 -10.86 4.43 1.34
N SER A 51 -10.67 5.75 1.38
CA SER A 51 -9.62 6.39 2.16
C SER A 51 -10.03 7.82 2.52
N PRO A 52 -9.72 8.32 3.72
CA PRO A 52 -9.97 9.71 4.07
C PRO A 52 -9.13 10.68 3.22
N GLU A 53 -7.93 10.30 2.83
CA GLU A 53 -7.03 11.13 2.02
C GLU A 53 -6.15 10.27 1.10
N MET A 54 -6.02 10.70 -0.15
CA MET A 54 -5.06 10.16 -1.11
C MET A 54 -4.23 11.29 -1.70
N LEU A 55 -2.93 11.13 -1.70
CA LEU A 55 -1.95 12.01 -2.33
C LEU A 55 -1.42 11.33 -3.59
N ASP A 56 -1.57 11.96 -4.74
CA ASP A 56 -1.08 11.44 -6.02
C ASP A 56 0.27 12.06 -6.36
N PHE A 57 1.29 11.22 -6.48
CA PHE A 57 2.65 11.58 -6.89
C PHE A 57 3.01 10.92 -8.23
N SER A 58 2.04 10.82 -9.15
CA SER A 58 2.26 10.24 -10.49
C SER A 58 3.17 11.09 -11.38
N ASN A 59 3.49 12.32 -10.97
CA ASN A 59 4.45 13.22 -11.62
C ASN A 59 5.92 12.95 -11.25
N ARG A 60 6.22 11.87 -10.51
CA ARG A 60 7.57 11.49 -10.11
C ARG A 60 8.19 10.52 -11.11
N ASP A 61 9.53 10.46 -11.11
CA ASP A 61 10.28 9.45 -11.87
C ASP A 61 9.92 8.02 -11.45
N PHE A 62 9.55 7.84 -10.17
CA PHE A 62 9.00 6.61 -9.64
C PHE A 62 7.60 6.90 -9.08
N PRO A 63 6.54 6.77 -9.91
CA PRO A 63 5.20 7.23 -9.59
C PRO A 63 4.52 6.36 -8.52
N TYR A 64 3.87 7.04 -7.56
CA TYR A 64 3.16 6.38 -6.48
C TYR A 64 1.94 7.17 -6.00
N ARG A 65 1.07 6.51 -5.27
CA ARG A 65 -0.01 7.11 -4.48
C ARG A 65 0.21 6.79 -3.02
N GLU A 66 -0.04 7.77 -2.17
CA GLU A 66 0.08 7.66 -0.73
C GLU A 66 -1.28 7.82 -0.07
N PHE A 67 -1.55 7.01 0.95
CA PHE A 67 -2.76 7.04 1.76
C PHE A 67 -2.35 7.30 3.22
N PRO A 68 -2.11 8.58 3.59
CA PRO A 68 -1.50 8.94 4.87
C PRO A 68 -2.40 8.71 6.08
N GLN A 69 -3.70 8.58 5.86
CA GLN A 69 -4.70 8.27 6.89
C GLN A 69 -5.30 6.87 6.71
N GLY A 70 -4.56 6.00 6.02
CA GLY A 70 -4.95 4.62 5.79
C GLY A 70 -5.96 4.42 4.67
N LEU A 71 -6.32 3.16 4.50
CA LEU A 71 -7.29 2.72 3.51
C LEU A 71 -8.10 1.52 4.02
N GLU A 72 -9.27 1.38 3.44
CA GLU A 72 -10.08 0.17 3.47
C GLU A 72 -10.37 -0.27 2.04
N LEU A 73 -10.05 -1.51 1.70
CA LEU A 73 -10.20 -2.05 0.37
C LEU A 73 -10.98 -3.36 0.42
N ASP A 74 -12.17 -3.34 -0.17
CA ASP A 74 -12.98 -4.54 -0.37
C ASP A 74 -12.69 -5.14 -1.74
N PHE A 75 -12.56 -6.45 -1.79
CA PHE A 75 -12.53 -7.26 -3.01
C PHE A 75 -13.74 -8.16 -3.06
N PHE A 76 -14.41 -8.17 -4.20
CA PHE A 76 -15.59 -9.00 -4.43
C PHE A 76 -15.24 -10.14 -5.38
N GLU A 77 -15.47 -11.36 -4.93
CA GLU A 77 -15.36 -12.57 -5.75
C GLU A 77 -16.63 -12.75 -6.63
N LYS A 78 -16.57 -13.69 -7.56
CA LYS A 78 -17.70 -13.93 -8.47
C LYS A 78 -18.98 -14.42 -7.78
N ASP A 79 -18.85 -15.05 -6.62
CA ASP A 79 -19.95 -15.52 -5.76
C ASP A 79 -20.48 -14.43 -4.81
N SER A 80 -20.03 -13.18 -5.00
CA SER A 80 -20.31 -12.04 -4.14
C SER A 80 -19.71 -12.12 -2.71
N SER A 81 -18.85 -13.09 -2.44
CA SER A 81 -18.07 -13.11 -1.21
C SER A 81 -17.06 -11.96 -1.21
N LYS A 82 -16.69 -11.50 -0.01
CA LYS A 82 -15.91 -10.29 0.15
C LYS A 82 -14.67 -10.53 1.03
N ASN A 83 -13.52 -10.12 0.54
CA ASN A 83 -12.31 -9.98 1.34
C ASN A 83 -12.07 -8.49 1.61
N THR A 84 -11.67 -8.14 2.83
CA THR A 84 -11.42 -6.75 3.21
C THR A 84 -10.00 -6.58 3.74
N VAL A 85 -9.32 -5.54 3.29
CA VAL A 85 -7.98 -5.13 3.73
C VAL A 85 -8.06 -3.78 4.40
N PHE A 86 -7.43 -3.64 5.57
CA PHE A 86 -7.30 -2.40 6.32
C PHE A 86 -5.83 -2.10 6.59
N SER A 87 -5.47 -0.82 6.60
CA SER A 87 -4.20 -0.32 7.12
C SER A 87 -4.34 1.13 7.51
N ASP A 88 -3.55 1.59 8.50
CA ASP A 88 -3.56 3.01 8.91
C ASP A 88 -2.68 3.89 8.00
N TYR A 89 -1.86 3.27 7.15
CA TYR A 89 -1.04 3.94 6.16
C TYR A 89 -0.76 3.00 4.98
N ALA A 90 -0.73 3.53 3.76
CA ALA A 90 -0.34 2.74 2.59
C ALA A 90 0.36 3.58 1.51
N ILE A 91 1.20 2.90 0.71
CA ILE A 91 1.78 3.42 -0.52
C ILE A 91 1.51 2.42 -1.64
N GLN A 92 0.94 2.88 -2.74
CA GLN A 92 0.79 2.13 -3.98
C GLN A 92 1.81 2.59 -5.01
N TYR A 93 2.73 1.73 -5.41
CA TYR A 93 3.71 1.99 -6.47
C TYR A 93 3.10 1.63 -7.83
N LEU A 94 2.89 2.65 -8.69
CA LEU A 94 2.09 2.50 -9.90
C LEU A 94 2.78 1.65 -10.98
N GLU A 95 4.10 1.71 -11.09
CA GLU A 95 4.86 0.95 -12.10
C GLU A 95 4.94 -0.54 -11.76
N THR A 96 5.22 -0.85 -10.51
CA THR A 96 5.38 -2.24 -10.07
C THR A 96 4.06 -2.91 -9.76
N GLY A 97 3.04 -2.14 -9.33
CA GLY A 97 1.79 -2.66 -8.79
C GLY A 97 1.92 -3.16 -7.36
N LEU A 98 3.06 -2.88 -6.71
CA LEU A 98 3.27 -3.21 -5.30
C LEU A 98 2.52 -2.23 -4.40
N ILE A 99 1.82 -2.74 -3.39
CA ILE A 99 1.25 -1.94 -2.31
C ILE A 99 1.99 -2.28 -1.03
N ASP A 100 2.50 -1.26 -0.35
CA ASP A 100 3.11 -1.32 0.98
C ASP A 100 2.07 -0.83 2.00
N LEU A 101 1.48 -1.77 2.72
CA LEU A 101 0.51 -1.54 3.79
C LEU A 101 1.26 -1.48 5.11
N ARG A 102 1.02 -0.46 5.92
CA ARG A 102 1.72 -0.24 7.18
C ARG A 102 0.76 0.14 8.30
N GLN A 103 1.15 -0.18 9.52
CA GLN A 103 0.44 0.12 10.75
C GLN A 103 -0.94 -0.57 10.79
N ASN A 104 -1.12 -1.43 11.78
CA ASN A 104 -2.39 -2.14 12.06
C ASN A 104 -2.98 -2.83 10.81
N VAL A 105 -2.12 -3.42 9.97
CA VAL A 105 -2.59 -4.11 8.77
C VAL A 105 -3.44 -5.29 9.17
N LYS A 106 -4.64 -5.37 8.61
CA LYS A 106 -5.60 -6.45 8.83
C LYS A 106 -6.24 -6.88 7.54
N ILE A 107 -6.24 -8.19 7.29
CA ILE A 107 -6.97 -8.80 6.18
C ILE A 107 -8.04 -9.70 6.78
N ILE A 108 -9.26 -9.57 6.31
CA ILE A 108 -10.39 -10.44 6.66
C ILE A 108 -10.89 -11.06 5.37
N THR A 109 -10.79 -12.38 5.27
CA THR A 109 -11.27 -13.13 4.10
C THR A 109 -12.73 -13.53 4.26
N ALA A 110 -13.36 -13.89 3.15
CA ALA A 110 -14.75 -14.30 3.10
C ALA A 110 -15.08 -15.51 4.00
N ASP A 111 -14.13 -16.40 4.20
CA ASP A 111 -14.24 -17.55 5.10
C ASP A 111 -13.97 -17.19 6.56
N SER A 112 -13.80 -15.90 6.91
CA SER A 112 -13.48 -15.38 8.23
C SER A 112 -12.06 -15.67 8.72
N THR A 113 -11.13 -16.01 7.85
CA THR A 113 -9.70 -16.00 8.18
C THR A 113 -9.26 -14.56 8.41
N ILE A 114 -8.50 -14.33 9.48
CA ILE A 114 -7.99 -13.00 9.84
C ILE A 114 -6.47 -13.05 9.88
N LEU A 115 -5.82 -12.18 9.10
CA LEU A 115 -4.40 -11.92 9.17
C LEU A 115 -4.16 -10.54 9.77
N GLU A 116 -3.27 -10.44 10.74
CA GLU A 116 -2.84 -9.18 11.35
C GLU A 116 -1.31 -9.08 11.34
N ALA A 117 -0.79 -7.92 10.90
CA ALA A 117 0.64 -7.63 10.85
C ALA A 117 0.90 -6.12 10.98
N PRO A 118 2.08 -5.68 11.46
CA PRO A 118 2.43 -4.27 11.47
C PRO A 118 2.71 -3.71 10.08
N GLN A 119 3.09 -4.58 9.14
CA GLN A 119 3.34 -4.25 7.73
C GLN A 119 3.08 -5.47 6.87
N LEU A 120 2.62 -5.23 5.63
CA LEU A 120 2.41 -6.24 4.61
C LEU A 120 2.66 -5.64 3.23
N TYR A 121 3.38 -6.34 2.39
CA TYR A 121 3.47 -6.07 0.97
C TYR A 121 2.46 -6.91 0.21
N TRP A 122 1.80 -6.28 -0.75
CA TRP A 122 0.91 -6.94 -1.69
C TRP A 122 1.32 -6.62 -3.11
N ASP A 123 1.77 -7.63 -3.83
CA ASP A 123 2.01 -7.57 -5.27
C ASP A 123 0.70 -7.88 -6.00
N GLN A 124 0.05 -6.84 -6.52
CA GLN A 124 -1.22 -6.97 -7.23
C GLN A 124 -1.10 -7.73 -8.55
N LYS A 125 0.08 -7.68 -9.21
CA LYS A 125 0.31 -8.34 -10.50
C LYS A 125 0.51 -9.84 -10.33
N GLN A 126 1.16 -10.25 -9.24
CA GLN A 126 1.42 -11.65 -8.91
C GLN A 126 0.34 -12.24 -7.99
N GLU A 127 -0.60 -11.41 -7.51
CA GLU A 127 -1.59 -11.79 -6.50
C GLU A 127 -0.94 -12.42 -5.25
N TRP A 128 0.17 -11.81 -4.79
CA TRP A 128 1.04 -12.35 -3.76
C TRP A 128 1.18 -11.40 -2.59
N LEU A 129 1.09 -11.96 -1.35
CA LEU A 129 1.23 -11.25 -0.09
C LEU A 129 2.50 -11.71 0.60
N PHE A 130 3.27 -10.79 1.18
CA PHE A 130 4.45 -11.14 1.95
C PHE A 130 4.82 -10.10 3.00
N THR A 131 5.47 -10.53 4.06
CA THR A 131 6.05 -9.68 5.09
C THR A 131 7.28 -10.32 5.72
N ASP A 132 8.18 -9.49 6.23
CA ASP A 132 9.31 -9.91 7.07
C ASP A 132 9.00 -9.77 8.57
N TYR A 133 7.89 -9.14 8.90
CA TYR A 133 7.52 -8.84 10.28
C TYR A 133 6.73 -9.97 10.95
N LYS A 134 6.49 -9.80 12.25
CA LYS A 134 5.62 -10.70 13.02
C LYS A 134 4.18 -10.57 12.53
N TYR A 135 3.49 -11.69 12.49
CA TYR A 135 2.09 -11.77 12.09
C TYR A 135 1.28 -12.65 13.04
N THR A 136 -0.02 -12.50 13.00
CA THR A 136 -1.00 -13.41 13.59
C THR A 136 -2.00 -13.80 12.53
N LEU A 137 -2.19 -15.11 12.33
CA LEU A 137 -3.23 -15.69 11.48
C LEU A 137 -4.24 -16.42 12.36
N VAL A 138 -5.51 -16.10 12.22
CA VAL A 138 -6.62 -16.76 12.90
C VAL A 138 -7.51 -17.40 11.86
N LEU A 139 -7.68 -18.71 11.94
CA LEU A 139 -8.51 -19.49 11.04
C LEU A 139 -9.98 -19.51 11.50
N PRO A 140 -10.93 -19.88 10.63
CA PRO A 140 -12.36 -19.90 10.95
C PRO A 140 -12.75 -20.81 12.14
N ASP A 141 -11.98 -21.88 12.35
CA ASP A 141 -12.14 -22.81 13.47
C ASP A 141 -11.57 -22.29 14.81
N GLY A 142 -10.99 -21.06 14.79
CA GLY A 142 -10.33 -20.44 15.93
C GLY A 142 -8.87 -20.86 16.14
N ALA A 143 -8.32 -21.72 15.28
CA ALA A 143 -6.90 -22.04 15.28
C ALA A 143 -6.07 -20.76 15.05
N ARG A 144 -4.95 -20.67 15.75
CA ARG A 144 -4.07 -19.48 15.68
C ARG A 144 -2.65 -19.87 15.33
N ASN A 145 -2.12 -19.20 14.33
CA ASN A 145 -0.72 -19.26 13.94
C ASN A 145 -0.09 -17.89 14.18
N LYS A 146 1.04 -17.84 14.86
CA LYS A 146 1.85 -16.65 15.07
C LYS A 146 3.25 -16.93 14.55
N GLY A 147 3.82 -16.01 13.81
CA GLY A 147 5.15 -16.20 13.26
C GLY A 147 5.83 -14.90 12.94
N GLU A 148 6.95 -15.04 12.25
CA GLU A 148 7.76 -13.93 11.75
C GLU A 148 8.18 -14.27 10.32
N GLY A 149 7.79 -13.39 9.41
CA GLY A 149 7.98 -13.57 7.99
C GLY A 149 7.08 -14.65 7.38
N PHE A 150 6.29 -14.26 6.40
CA PHE A 150 5.55 -15.18 5.56
C PHE A 150 5.47 -14.68 4.12
N ASP A 151 5.11 -15.59 3.23
CA ASP A 151 4.65 -15.33 1.88
C ASP A 151 3.46 -16.25 1.54
N SER A 152 2.50 -15.72 0.79
CA SER A 152 1.24 -16.42 0.49
C SER A 152 0.61 -15.88 -0.79
N ASP A 153 -0.18 -16.72 -1.47
CA ASP A 153 -1.15 -16.21 -2.42
C ASP A 153 -2.23 -15.37 -1.69
N GLN A 154 -2.91 -14.47 -2.40
CA GLN A 154 -3.92 -13.58 -1.80
C GLN A 154 -5.15 -14.32 -1.24
N LYS A 155 -5.31 -15.62 -1.54
CA LYS A 155 -6.40 -16.49 -1.06
C LYS A 155 -5.96 -17.40 0.09
N PHE A 156 -4.71 -17.30 0.52
CA PHE A 156 -4.11 -18.14 1.56
C PHE A 156 -4.16 -19.65 1.28
N ASN A 157 -4.27 -20.08 0.00
CA ASN A 157 -4.17 -21.50 -0.37
C ASN A 157 -2.73 -22.01 -0.24
N THR A 158 -1.75 -21.14 -0.53
CA THR A 158 -0.31 -21.39 -0.33
C THR A 158 0.17 -20.42 0.74
N PHE A 159 0.59 -20.94 1.89
CA PHE A 159 1.08 -20.15 3.00
C PHE A 159 2.40 -20.70 3.51
N ASN A 160 3.48 -19.97 3.27
CA ASN A 160 4.83 -20.32 3.71
C ASN A 160 5.25 -19.40 4.85
N SER A 161 5.46 -19.94 6.03
CA SER A 161 5.98 -19.20 7.18
C SER A 161 7.42 -19.55 7.45
N ARG A 162 8.26 -18.54 7.66
CA ARG A 162 9.68 -18.76 8.01
C ARG A 162 9.87 -19.23 9.46
N SER A 163 9.03 -18.76 10.35
CA SER A 163 9.05 -19.15 11.77
C SER A 163 7.65 -19.03 12.31
N ASN A 164 7.08 -20.12 12.82
CA ASN A 164 5.75 -20.08 13.37
C ASN A 164 5.61 -20.89 14.67
N THR A 165 4.65 -20.49 15.50
CA THR A 165 4.10 -21.24 16.61
C THR A 165 2.58 -21.13 16.51
N GLY A 166 1.86 -22.22 16.72
CA GLY A 166 0.41 -22.23 16.56
C GLY A 166 -0.30 -23.19 17.49
N ILE A 167 -1.60 -22.96 17.62
CA ILE A 167 -2.56 -23.89 18.24
C ILE A 167 -3.47 -24.35 17.12
N GLN A 168 -3.51 -25.65 16.90
CA GLN A 168 -4.41 -26.28 15.95
C GLN A 168 -5.40 -27.14 16.72
N TYR A 169 -6.68 -27.01 16.43
CA TYR A 169 -7.70 -27.91 16.96
C TYR A 169 -7.81 -29.11 16.03
N ILE A 170 -7.61 -30.31 16.59
CA ILE A 170 -7.84 -31.57 15.88
C ILE A 170 -9.27 -32.00 16.18
N GLN A 171 -10.12 -32.10 15.18
CA GLN A 171 -11.44 -32.73 15.30
C GLN A 171 -11.25 -34.23 15.05
N ASP A 172 -11.66 -35.05 16.03
CA ASP A 172 -11.70 -36.50 15.92
C ASP A 172 -12.87 -36.95 15.04
#